data_63a69181b82edecdf515a248c69365c0
#
_entry.id   63a69181b82edecdf515a248c69365c0
#
_cell.length_a   1.000
_cell.length_b   1.000
_cell.length_c   1.000
_cell.angle_alpha   90.00
_cell.angle_beta   90.00
_cell.angle_gamma   90.00
#
_symmetry.space_group_name_H-M   'P 1'
#
loop_
_entity.id
_entity.type
_entity.pdbx_description
1 polymer ?
#
loop_
_entity_poly.entity_id
_entity_poly.type
_entity_poly.pdbx_seq_one_letter_code
_entity_poly.pdbx_strand_id
1 'polypeptide(L)'
;SNYNPGLFWEDVPRSGTVLRAVRLGIEHESNGQEGLSSRGWNLVFLESVIVIVERRLRIQPRLAVPFAVDVENADILDFLGPGELMVEYVSSTIPDHNRFQVTLRKGRGWNWRRFSWHADWMMRPLVALGFFPFNANPSLYLQFWHGYGESLIDYNHFLTRFRVGVRF
;
A
#
# COMPACT_ATOMS: atom_id res chain seq x y z
N SER A 1 -4.05 15.01 3.31
CA SER A 1 -2.98 14.32 2.56
C SER A 1 -1.89 13.93 3.53
N ASN A 2 -1.29 12.75 3.35
CA ASN A 2 -0.13 12.36 4.12
C ASN A 2 1.15 12.72 3.34
N TYR A 3 2.19 13.13 4.04
CA TYR A 3 3.53 13.30 3.53
C TYR A 3 4.36 12.11 3.98
N ASN A 4 5.08 11.48 3.03
CA ASN A 4 5.79 10.25 3.30
C ASN A 4 7.16 10.21 2.60
N PRO A 5 8.11 11.10 2.99
CA PRO A 5 9.48 11.04 2.51
C PRO A 5 10.24 9.88 3.17
N GLY A 6 11.07 9.21 2.38
CA GLY A 6 11.90 8.11 2.86
C GLY A 6 13.23 8.01 2.13
N LEU A 7 14.17 7.32 2.75
CA LEU A 7 15.46 6.94 2.18
C LEU A 7 15.68 5.46 2.42
N PHE A 8 16.07 4.72 1.39
CA PHE A 8 16.34 3.29 1.53
C PHE A 8 17.56 2.87 0.70
N TRP A 9 18.18 1.81 1.16
CA TRP A 9 19.13 1.01 0.40
C TRP A 9 18.41 -0.20 -0.18
N GLU A 10 18.70 -0.53 -1.44
CA GLU A 10 18.14 -1.69 -2.13
C GLU A 10 19.24 -2.61 -2.59
N ASP A 11 19.08 -3.90 -2.27
CA ASP A 11 19.87 -4.98 -2.87
C ASP A 11 19.00 -5.74 -3.87
N VAL A 12 19.56 -5.97 -5.05
CA VAL A 12 18.91 -6.72 -6.12
C VAL A 12 19.63 -8.06 -6.29
N PRO A 13 19.04 -9.16 -5.80
CA PRO A 13 19.63 -10.48 -5.93
C PRO A 13 19.89 -10.88 -7.37
N ARG A 14 20.81 -11.82 -7.57
CA ARG A 14 21.19 -12.32 -8.89
C ARG A 14 19.96 -12.77 -9.69
N SER A 15 20.03 -12.58 -11.01
CA SER A 15 18.98 -13.02 -11.94
C SER A 15 18.67 -14.52 -11.76
N GLY A 16 17.39 -14.88 -11.91
CA GLY A 16 16.94 -16.28 -11.82
C GLY A 16 16.31 -16.65 -10.46
N THR A 17 16.39 -15.80 -9.44
CA THR A 17 15.70 -16.03 -8.17
C THR A 17 14.29 -15.45 -8.19
N VAL A 18 13.41 -15.96 -7.34
CA VAL A 18 12.07 -15.36 -7.11
C VAL A 18 12.16 -14.07 -6.30
N LEU A 19 13.16 -13.92 -5.45
CA LEU A 19 13.45 -12.69 -4.72
C LEU A 19 14.03 -11.66 -5.69
N ARG A 20 13.41 -10.50 -5.81
CA ARG A 20 13.75 -9.44 -6.77
C ARG A 20 14.44 -8.25 -6.13
N ALA A 21 14.08 -7.94 -4.89
CA ALA A 21 14.74 -6.89 -4.13
C ALA A 21 14.56 -7.12 -2.63
N VAL A 22 15.51 -6.61 -1.87
CA VAL A 22 15.40 -6.40 -0.42
C VAL A 22 15.72 -4.93 -0.17
N ARG A 23 14.87 -4.25 0.58
CA ARG A 23 15.00 -2.84 0.92
C ARG A 23 15.09 -2.67 2.41
N LEU A 24 16.06 -1.90 2.86
CA LEU A 24 16.18 -1.44 4.23
C LEU A 24 16.22 0.08 4.22
N GLY A 25 15.38 0.72 5.01
CA GLY A 25 15.30 2.17 4.96
C GLY A 25 14.68 2.80 6.18
N ILE A 26 14.63 4.12 6.12
CA ILE A 26 13.93 4.99 7.07
C ILE A 26 12.85 5.77 6.33
N GLU A 27 11.77 6.03 7.00
CA GLU A 27 10.61 6.73 6.45
C GLU A 27 10.01 7.64 7.52
N HIS A 28 9.64 8.83 7.10
CA HIS A 28 8.82 9.74 7.89
C HIS A 28 7.43 9.77 7.30
N GLU A 29 6.40 9.61 8.11
CA GLU A 29 5.02 9.82 7.67
C GLU A 29 4.35 10.84 8.59
N SER A 30 3.73 11.87 8.00
CA SER A 30 2.99 12.90 8.74
C SER A 30 1.80 13.42 7.95
N ASN A 31 0.80 13.94 8.65
CA ASN A 31 -0.36 14.57 8.03
C ASN A 31 -0.16 16.07 7.73
N GLY A 32 0.98 16.64 8.09
CA GLY A 32 1.33 18.04 7.85
C GLY A 32 0.47 19.04 8.62
N GLN A 33 -0.14 18.63 9.74
CA GLN A 33 -0.93 19.50 10.60
C GLN A 33 -0.18 19.80 11.91
N GLU A 34 -0.62 20.82 12.61
CA GLU A 34 -0.04 21.28 13.88
C GLU A 34 -0.98 21.03 15.05
N GLY A 35 -0.45 21.10 16.28
CA GLY A 35 -1.18 20.97 17.53
C GLY A 35 -1.86 19.62 17.68
N LEU A 36 -3.06 19.59 18.28
CA LEU A 36 -3.80 18.36 18.57
C LEU A 36 -4.18 17.54 17.35
N SER A 37 -4.14 18.12 16.16
CA SER A 37 -4.41 17.44 14.90
C SER A 37 -3.14 16.88 14.24
N SER A 38 -1.96 17.14 14.80
CA SER A 38 -0.70 16.59 14.32
C SER A 38 -0.70 15.07 14.43
N ARG A 39 -0.23 14.41 13.40
CA ARG A 39 0.04 12.96 13.41
C ARG A 39 1.31 12.74 12.63
N GLY A 40 2.30 12.12 13.27
CA GLY A 40 3.55 11.82 12.62
C GLY A 40 4.28 10.68 13.31
N TRP A 41 5.08 9.96 12.55
CA TRP A 41 6.00 8.96 13.05
C TRP A 41 7.18 8.75 12.11
N ASN A 42 8.26 8.22 12.66
CA ASN A 42 9.45 7.85 11.91
C ASN A 42 9.68 6.35 12.07
N LEU A 43 9.96 5.68 10.98
CA LEU A 43 10.05 4.23 10.88
C LEU A 43 11.40 3.80 10.34
N VAL A 44 11.94 2.71 10.86
CA VAL A 44 12.88 1.85 10.14
C VAL A 44 12.09 0.72 9.52
N PHE A 45 12.32 0.40 8.27
CA PHE A 45 11.61 -0.69 7.61
C PHE A 45 12.53 -1.66 6.87
N LEU A 46 12.08 -2.91 6.82
CA LEU A 46 12.62 -3.96 5.96
C LEU A 46 11.50 -4.45 5.05
N GLU A 47 11.77 -4.47 3.77
CA GLU A 47 10.83 -4.89 2.74
C GLU A 47 11.50 -5.87 1.79
N SER A 48 10.75 -6.86 1.31
CA SER A 48 11.19 -7.77 0.27
C SER A 48 10.22 -7.77 -0.91
N VAL A 49 10.73 -7.90 -2.12
CA VAL A 49 9.94 -8.04 -3.34
C VAL A 49 10.16 -9.43 -3.92
N ILE A 50 9.11 -10.26 -3.88
CA ILE A 50 9.10 -11.62 -4.39
C ILE A 50 8.20 -11.66 -5.62
N VAL A 51 8.69 -12.23 -6.73
CA VAL A 51 7.92 -12.33 -7.98
C VAL A 51 7.91 -13.77 -8.44
N ILE A 52 6.73 -14.32 -8.58
CA ILE A 52 6.46 -15.71 -9.00
C ILE A 52 5.45 -15.74 -10.15
N VAL A 53 5.18 -16.94 -10.66
CA VAL A 53 4.19 -17.20 -11.74
C VAL A 53 4.48 -16.31 -12.96
N GLU A 54 5.54 -16.58 -13.69
CA GLU A 54 5.91 -15.87 -14.93
C GLU A 54 5.92 -14.34 -14.80
N ARG A 55 6.32 -13.85 -13.61
CA ARG A 55 6.35 -12.42 -13.25
C ARG A 55 4.98 -11.75 -13.09
N ARG A 56 3.91 -12.53 -12.95
CA ARG A 56 2.55 -12.00 -12.79
C ARG A 56 2.13 -11.80 -11.36
N LEU A 57 2.68 -12.60 -10.44
CA LEU A 57 2.35 -12.50 -9.01
C LEU A 57 3.53 -11.90 -8.25
N ARG A 58 3.29 -10.75 -7.62
CA ARG A 58 4.22 -10.06 -6.74
C ARG A 58 3.73 -10.15 -5.30
N ILE A 59 4.61 -10.53 -4.40
CA ILE A 59 4.36 -10.57 -2.96
C ILE A 59 5.40 -9.66 -2.31
N GLN A 60 4.94 -8.74 -1.49
CA GLN A 60 5.80 -7.71 -0.89
C GLN A 60 5.48 -7.62 0.61
N PRO A 61 6.12 -8.47 1.43
CA PRO A 61 6.07 -8.34 2.87
C PRO A 61 6.96 -7.16 3.31
N ARG A 62 6.44 -6.38 4.26
CA ARG A 62 7.13 -5.27 4.89
C ARG A 62 6.98 -5.36 6.40
N LEU A 63 8.08 -5.13 7.10
CA LEU A 63 8.12 -4.92 8.54
C LEU A 63 8.66 -3.52 8.81
N ALA A 64 7.99 -2.77 9.66
CA ALA A 64 8.38 -1.43 10.04
C ALA A 64 8.35 -1.27 11.56
N VAL A 65 9.39 -0.67 12.11
CA VAL A 65 9.52 -0.41 13.55
C VAL A 65 9.66 1.09 13.76
N PRO A 66 8.77 1.75 14.50
CA PRO A 66 8.90 3.16 14.79
C PRO A 66 10.03 3.39 15.79
N PHE A 67 10.80 4.45 15.55
CA PHE A 67 11.82 4.95 16.49
C PHE A 67 11.49 6.34 17.04
N ALA A 68 10.51 7.03 16.45
CA ALA A 68 9.91 8.24 17.00
C ALA A 68 8.45 8.32 16.55
N VAL A 69 7.57 8.64 17.49
CA VAL A 69 6.12 8.74 17.29
C VAL A 69 5.65 10.01 18.01
N ASP A 70 4.82 10.81 17.37
CA ASP A 70 4.21 11.97 17.99
C ASP A 70 3.33 11.56 19.17
N VAL A 71 3.27 12.40 20.19
CA VAL A 71 2.49 12.13 21.41
C VAL A 71 1.02 11.97 21.09
N GLU A 72 0.52 12.72 20.11
CA GLU A 72 -0.87 12.73 19.68
C GLU A 72 -1.31 11.43 18.99
N ASN A 73 -0.35 10.56 18.63
CA ASN A 73 -0.63 9.25 18.03
C ASN A 73 0.23 8.13 18.62
N ALA A 74 0.53 8.20 19.91
CA ALA A 74 1.40 7.24 20.61
C ALA A 74 0.91 5.78 20.52
N ASP A 75 -0.39 5.54 20.29
CA ASP A 75 -1.02 4.24 20.13
C ASP A 75 -1.16 3.76 18.67
N ILE A 76 -0.55 4.47 17.72
CA ILE A 76 -0.71 4.20 16.27
C ILE A 76 -0.37 2.75 15.89
N LEU A 77 0.63 2.15 16.53
CA LEU A 77 1.00 0.75 16.31
C LEU A 77 -0.10 -0.25 16.71
N ASP A 78 -0.98 0.14 17.61
CA ASP A 78 -2.08 -0.73 18.01
C ASP A 78 -3.07 -0.93 16.85
N PHE A 79 -3.11 -0.01 15.90
CA PHE A 79 -4.01 -0.02 14.75
C PHE A 79 -3.30 -0.40 13.45
N LEU A 80 -2.17 0.23 13.15
CA LEU A 80 -1.42 -0.01 11.92
C LEU A 80 -0.46 -1.19 12.02
N GLY A 81 0.06 -1.46 13.24
CA GLY A 81 0.99 -2.55 13.47
C GLY A 81 2.35 -2.38 12.78
N PRO A 82 3.27 -3.33 13.01
CA PRO A 82 4.59 -3.31 12.39
C PRO A 82 4.62 -4.00 11.02
N GLY A 83 3.57 -4.72 10.63
CA GLY A 83 3.57 -5.59 9.46
C GLY A 83 2.56 -5.22 8.40
N GLU A 84 3.02 -5.26 7.15
CA GLU A 84 2.19 -5.11 5.97
C GLU A 84 2.52 -6.23 4.98
N LEU A 85 1.50 -6.76 4.33
CA LEU A 85 1.66 -7.71 3.23
C LEU A 85 0.88 -7.20 2.02
N MET A 86 1.58 -6.86 0.96
CA MET A 86 0.99 -6.54 -0.32
C MET A 86 1.13 -7.73 -1.26
N VAL A 87 0.03 -8.07 -1.95
CA VAL A 87 -0.03 -9.07 -3.01
C VAL A 87 -0.61 -8.42 -4.26
N GLU A 88 0.14 -8.45 -5.34
CA GLU A 88 -0.26 -7.88 -6.63
C GLU A 88 -0.28 -8.98 -7.69
N TYR A 89 -1.36 -9.03 -8.48
CA TYR A 89 -1.46 -9.88 -9.65
C TYR A 89 -1.69 -9.03 -10.90
N VAL A 90 -0.89 -9.29 -11.94
CA VAL A 90 -1.02 -8.66 -13.26
C VAL A 90 -1.48 -9.70 -14.25
N SER A 91 -2.68 -9.53 -14.80
CA SER A 91 -3.22 -10.41 -15.84
C SER A 91 -2.55 -10.15 -17.19
N SER A 92 -2.29 -11.22 -17.93
CA SER A 92 -1.81 -11.13 -19.32
C SER A 92 -2.92 -11.30 -20.35
N THR A 93 -4.13 -11.59 -19.88
CA THR A 93 -5.30 -11.77 -20.75
C THR A 93 -6.11 -10.49 -20.86
N ILE A 94 -6.48 -10.18 -22.05
CA ILE A 94 -7.18 -9.04 -22.65
C ILE A 94 -8.05 -8.20 -21.72
N PRO A 95 -7.93 -6.87 -21.76
CA PRO A 95 -6.84 -6.12 -22.36
C PRO A 95 -5.60 -6.10 -21.44
N ASP A 96 -4.43 -6.20 -22.04
CA ASP A 96 -3.15 -6.09 -21.32
C ASP A 96 -3.22 -5.03 -20.23
N HIS A 97 -2.82 -5.40 -19.00
CA HIS A 97 -2.66 -4.53 -17.83
C HIS A 97 -3.82 -4.47 -16.82
N ASN A 98 -4.67 -5.48 -16.72
CA ASN A 98 -5.46 -5.63 -15.51
C ASN A 98 -4.52 -5.91 -14.33
N ARG A 99 -4.55 -5.02 -13.33
CA ARG A 99 -3.77 -5.14 -12.10
C ARG A 99 -4.75 -5.24 -10.94
N PHE A 100 -4.57 -6.27 -10.14
CA PHE A 100 -5.29 -6.45 -8.91
C PHE A 100 -4.29 -6.50 -7.75
N GLN A 101 -4.48 -5.66 -6.76
CA GLN A 101 -3.61 -5.57 -5.59
C GLN A 101 -4.44 -5.68 -4.32
N VAL A 102 -3.95 -6.44 -3.36
CA VAL A 102 -4.50 -6.49 -2.01
C VAL A 102 -3.38 -6.17 -1.03
N THR A 103 -3.63 -5.27 -0.11
CA THR A 103 -2.73 -4.95 0.99
C THR A 103 -3.41 -5.27 2.31
N LEU A 104 -2.70 -5.98 3.15
CA LEU A 104 -3.15 -6.42 4.47
C LEU A 104 -2.27 -5.78 5.53
N ARG A 105 -2.88 -5.22 6.56
CA ARG A 105 -2.20 -4.73 7.77
C ARG A 105 -2.87 -5.28 9.00
N LYS A 106 -2.09 -5.47 10.05
CA LYS A 106 -2.60 -5.93 11.33
C LYS A 106 -1.97 -5.13 12.45
N GLY A 107 -2.80 -4.50 13.28
CA GLY A 107 -2.38 -3.82 14.50
C GLY A 107 -1.64 -4.74 15.46
N ARG A 108 -0.90 -4.16 16.38
CA ARG A 108 -0.15 -4.89 17.40
C ARG A 108 -1.07 -5.79 18.24
N GLY A 109 -0.54 -6.91 18.69
CA GLY A 109 -1.27 -7.89 19.51
C GLY A 109 -1.77 -9.10 18.72
N TRP A 110 -2.24 -10.13 19.44
CA TRP A 110 -2.64 -11.42 18.85
C TRP A 110 -4.08 -11.44 18.34
N ASN A 111 -4.93 -10.50 18.78
CA ASN A 111 -6.31 -10.46 18.33
C ASN A 111 -6.42 -9.84 16.93
N TRP A 112 -7.38 -10.34 16.14
CA TRP A 112 -7.67 -9.85 14.79
C TRP A 112 -8.65 -8.68 14.77
N ARG A 113 -8.96 -8.06 15.90
CA ARG A 113 -9.91 -6.95 15.99
C ARG A 113 -9.39 -5.67 15.34
N ARG A 114 -8.06 -5.48 15.32
CA ARG A 114 -7.41 -4.32 14.71
C ARG A 114 -6.67 -4.77 13.45
N PHE A 115 -7.43 -4.92 12.41
CA PHE A 115 -7.01 -5.41 11.12
C PHE A 115 -7.56 -4.48 10.04
N SER A 116 -6.81 -4.28 8.96
CA SER A 116 -7.25 -3.58 7.78
C SER A 116 -6.78 -4.27 6.51
N TRP A 117 -7.57 -4.12 5.49
CA TRP A 117 -7.17 -4.50 4.14
C TRP A 117 -7.75 -3.52 3.15
N HIS A 118 -7.03 -3.32 2.05
CA HIS A 118 -7.57 -2.65 0.90
C HIS A 118 -7.28 -3.45 -0.35
N ALA A 119 -8.20 -3.38 -1.30
CA ALA A 119 -8.09 -3.99 -2.60
C ALA A 119 -8.22 -2.91 -3.67
N ASP A 120 -7.26 -2.92 -4.58
CA ASP A 120 -7.22 -2.02 -5.72
C ASP A 120 -7.35 -2.84 -7.00
N TRP A 121 -8.24 -2.44 -7.87
CA TRP A 121 -8.37 -3.03 -9.18
C TRP A 121 -8.24 -1.95 -10.25
N MET A 122 -7.23 -2.08 -11.07
CA MET A 122 -6.99 -1.22 -12.23
C MET A 122 -7.22 -2.02 -13.49
N MET A 123 -8.12 -1.55 -14.34
CA MET A 123 -8.46 -2.18 -15.61
C MET A 123 -8.50 -1.14 -16.73
N ARG A 124 -8.29 -1.58 -17.97
CA ARG A 124 -8.37 -0.76 -19.18
C ARG A 124 -9.55 -1.13 -20.10
N PRO A 125 -10.79 -1.20 -19.61
CA PRO A 125 -11.91 -1.60 -20.43
C PRO A 125 -12.35 -0.51 -21.42
N LEU A 126 -12.04 0.75 -21.10
CA LEU A 126 -12.61 1.90 -21.79
C LEU A 126 -12.05 2.10 -23.20
N VAL A 127 -10.82 1.66 -23.46
CA VAL A 127 -10.23 1.70 -24.82
C VAL A 127 -10.94 0.69 -25.75
N ALA A 128 -11.22 -0.49 -25.25
CA ALA A 128 -11.90 -1.54 -26.01
C ALA A 128 -13.35 -1.17 -26.36
N LEU A 129 -13.96 -0.25 -25.61
CA LEU A 129 -15.33 0.23 -25.84
C LEU A 129 -15.43 1.44 -26.76
N GLY A 130 -14.29 1.97 -27.26
CA GLY A 130 -14.28 3.09 -28.21
C GLY A 130 -14.71 4.44 -27.64
N PHE A 131 -14.82 4.58 -26.32
CA PHE A 131 -15.26 5.83 -25.69
C PHE A 131 -14.22 6.94 -25.68
N PHE A 132 -12.96 6.63 -25.99
CA PHE A 132 -11.86 7.60 -25.94
C PHE A 132 -11.05 7.59 -27.22
N PRO A 133 -10.51 8.74 -27.65
CA PRO A 133 -9.63 8.81 -28.82
C PRO A 133 -8.38 7.94 -28.60
N PHE A 134 -7.84 7.41 -29.67
CA PHE A 134 -6.72 6.44 -29.68
C PHE A 134 -5.47 6.87 -28.89
N ASN A 135 -5.30 8.17 -28.63
CA ASN A 135 -4.15 8.70 -27.90
C ASN A 135 -4.36 8.77 -26.37
N ALA A 136 -5.59 8.60 -25.89
CA ALA A 136 -5.88 8.50 -24.47
C ALA A 136 -5.92 7.02 -24.07
N ASN A 137 -5.19 6.66 -23.02
CA ASN A 137 -5.12 5.29 -22.52
C ASN A 137 -5.70 5.20 -21.09
N PRO A 138 -6.98 5.57 -20.89
CA PRO A 138 -7.58 5.65 -19.59
C PRO A 138 -7.72 4.28 -18.95
N SER A 139 -7.48 4.21 -17.64
CA SER A 139 -7.72 3.05 -16.81
C SER A 139 -8.83 3.35 -15.83
N LEU A 140 -9.77 2.43 -15.69
CA LEU A 140 -10.72 2.46 -14.59
C LEU A 140 -10.02 1.97 -13.33
N TYR A 141 -10.18 2.70 -12.24
CA TYR A 141 -9.62 2.38 -10.94
C TYR A 141 -10.75 2.18 -9.94
N LEU A 142 -10.78 1.03 -9.32
CA LEU A 142 -11.69 0.69 -8.23
C LEU A 142 -10.87 0.42 -6.99
N GLN A 143 -11.26 1.01 -5.86
CA GLN A 143 -10.64 0.77 -4.57
C GLN A 143 -11.69 0.42 -3.53
N PHE A 144 -11.41 -0.59 -2.75
CA PHE A 144 -12.16 -0.95 -1.56
C PHE A 144 -11.23 -0.92 -0.35
N TRP A 145 -11.65 -0.21 0.68
CA TRP A 145 -10.97 -0.14 1.98
C TRP A 145 -11.88 -0.69 3.08
N HIS A 146 -11.30 -1.46 3.99
CA HIS A 146 -12.01 -1.97 5.16
C HIS A 146 -11.04 -2.12 6.32
N GLY A 147 -11.27 -1.38 7.40
CA GLY A 147 -10.45 -1.43 8.61
C GLY A 147 -9.94 -0.07 9.07
N TYR A 148 -8.83 -0.11 9.78
CA TYR A 148 -8.17 1.04 10.39
C TYR A 148 -7.06 1.61 9.51
N GLY A 149 -6.67 2.87 9.75
CA GLY A 149 -5.46 3.45 9.15
C GLY A 149 -5.56 3.81 7.69
N GLU A 150 -6.74 4.18 7.21
CA GLU A 150 -6.92 4.73 5.87
C GLU A 150 -6.19 6.07 5.69
N SER A 151 -6.15 6.86 6.74
CA SER A 151 -5.38 8.10 6.82
C SER A 151 -4.76 8.25 8.20
N LEU A 152 -3.68 9.04 8.32
CA LEU A 152 -3.06 9.27 9.62
C LEU A 152 -3.97 9.97 10.61
N ILE A 153 -4.83 10.89 10.17
CA ILE A 153 -5.73 11.61 11.08
C ILE A 153 -6.79 10.70 11.69
N ASP A 154 -7.21 9.67 10.92
CA ASP A 154 -8.28 8.74 11.30
C ASP A 154 -7.72 7.32 11.54
N TYR A 155 -6.43 7.18 11.88
CA TYR A 155 -5.79 5.87 11.97
C TYR A 155 -6.48 4.90 12.93
N ASN A 156 -7.15 5.43 13.96
CA ASN A 156 -7.87 4.69 15.00
C ASN A 156 -9.38 4.56 14.74
N HIS A 157 -9.88 5.06 13.60
CA HIS A 157 -11.26 4.89 13.19
C HIS A 157 -11.40 3.72 12.22
N PHE A 158 -12.40 2.87 12.49
CA PHE A 158 -12.76 1.78 11.59
C PHE A 158 -13.64 2.32 10.46
N LEU A 159 -13.20 2.14 9.22
CA LEU A 159 -13.87 2.64 8.04
C LEU A 159 -14.08 1.54 7.00
N THR A 160 -15.18 1.67 6.25
CA THR A 160 -15.39 0.90 5.02
C THR A 160 -15.69 1.90 3.91
N ARG A 161 -14.86 1.91 2.88
CA ARG A 161 -14.99 2.85 1.75
C ARG A 161 -14.83 2.16 0.42
N PHE A 162 -15.62 2.61 -0.54
CA PHE A 162 -15.48 2.25 -1.94
C PHE A 162 -15.21 3.51 -2.75
N ARG A 163 -14.22 3.45 -3.65
CA ARG A 163 -13.87 4.54 -4.55
C ARG A 163 -13.82 4.06 -5.98
N VAL A 164 -14.23 4.94 -6.87
CA VAL A 164 -14.14 4.76 -8.32
C VAL A 164 -13.39 5.96 -8.88
N GLY A 165 -12.46 5.72 -9.78
CA GLY A 165 -11.70 6.77 -10.44
C GLY A 165 -11.29 6.40 -11.85
N VAL A 166 -10.83 7.38 -12.59
CA VAL A 166 -10.23 7.20 -13.92
C VAL A 166 -8.81 7.75 -13.86
N ARG A 167 -7.87 6.96 -14.36
CA ARG A 167 -6.47 7.35 -14.50
C ARG A 167 -6.14 7.45 -15.98
N PHE A 168 -5.55 8.57 -16.37
CA PHE A 168 -5.03 8.85 -17.71
C PHE A 168 -3.53 8.63 -17.79
#